data_ce23c8a6a46c3646fcfff394dfc89d3a
#
_entry.id   ce23c8a6a46c3646fcfff394dfc89d3a
#
_cell.length_a   1.000
_cell.length_b   1.000
_cell.length_c   1.000
_cell.angle_alpha   90.00
_cell.angle_beta   90.00
_cell.angle_gamma   90.00
#
_symmetry.space_group_name_H-M   'P 1'
#
loop_
_entity.id
_entity.type
_entity.pdbx_description
1 polymer ?
#
loop_
_entity_poly.entity_id
_entity_poly.type
_entity_poly.pdbx_seq_one_letter_code
_entity_poly.pdbx_strand_id
1 'polypeptide(L)'
;MKKWLLALAVMLTTTLSASALGPKLGLTGGYNLSWTKVNSAAFSDLVSGGSGAGWFIGPKVDLDLILGLHLDGALVYNQRKFSVSQEGKADYDKTYSSLDIPVNAKYRFTISGIGVYASTGPQFSFSMGSKNISVSNWEIQDGETPLFKRSNLSTTWNFGAGVVLAKNFELGLGYNVAVGKSGETFLNKVGVAVGETSLPDYRLNTFNLQASYYF
;
A
#
# COMPACT_ATOMS: atom_id res chain seq x y z
N MET A 1 -7.55 -3.74 -25.70
CA MET A 1 -6.44 -3.80 -24.74
C MET A 1 -6.76 -4.65 -23.50
N LYS A 2 -7.91 -4.52 -22.82
CA LYS A 2 -8.25 -5.30 -21.60
C LYS A 2 -8.28 -6.83 -21.80
N LYS A 3 -8.68 -7.33 -22.97
CA LYS A 3 -8.77 -8.78 -23.25
C LYS A 3 -7.39 -9.45 -23.39
N TRP A 4 -6.37 -8.73 -23.86
CA TRP A 4 -5.01 -9.25 -23.99
C TRP A 4 -4.26 -9.36 -22.67
N LEU A 5 -4.54 -8.47 -21.72
CA LEU A 5 -3.99 -8.54 -20.36
C LEU A 5 -4.55 -9.75 -19.59
N LEU A 6 -5.84 -10.06 -19.76
CA LEU A 6 -6.45 -11.27 -19.19
C LEU A 6 -5.87 -12.55 -19.84
N ALA A 7 -5.69 -12.57 -21.17
CA ALA A 7 -5.08 -13.70 -21.87
C ALA A 7 -3.61 -13.91 -21.44
N LEU A 8 -2.85 -12.83 -21.26
CA LEU A 8 -1.47 -12.90 -20.78
C LEU A 8 -1.40 -13.41 -19.34
N ALA A 9 -2.31 -12.98 -18.45
CA ALA A 9 -2.40 -13.47 -17.08
C ALA A 9 -2.74 -14.97 -17.04
N VAL A 10 -3.68 -15.41 -17.88
CA VAL A 10 -4.05 -16.84 -17.99
C VAL A 10 -2.93 -17.68 -18.60
N MET A 11 -2.20 -17.18 -19.60
CA MET A 11 -1.05 -17.90 -20.17
C MET A 11 0.12 -18.02 -19.18
N LEU A 12 0.38 -17.01 -18.37
CA LEU A 12 1.40 -17.10 -17.31
C LEU A 12 1.07 -18.17 -16.25
N THR A 13 -0.20 -18.44 -16.00
CA THR A 13 -0.62 -19.43 -15.00
C THR A 13 -0.50 -20.88 -15.48
N THR A 14 -0.50 -21.13 -16.78
CA THR A 14 -0.54 -22.51 -17.33
C THR A 14 0.84 -23.11 -17.61
N THR A 15 1.91 -22.32 -17.70
CA THR A 15 3.23 -22.81 -18.12
C THR A 15 4.22 -23.13 -16.98
N LEU A 16 3.89 -22.86 -15.72
CA LEU A 16 4.84 -22.93 -14.61
C LEU A 16 4.57 -24.06 -13.58
N SER A 17 3.67 -24.99 -13.89
CA SER A 17 3.26 -26.05 -12.94
C SER A 17 4.16 -27.29 -12.85
N ALA A 18 5.38 -27.25 -13.32
CA ALA A 18 6.13 -28.48 -13.62
C ALA A 18 7.45 -28.70 -12.86
N SER A 19 7.69 -28.11 -11.68
CA SER A 19 8.86 -28.55 -10.90
C SER A 19 8.68 -28.34 -9.39
N ALA A 20 9.16 -29.30 -8.60
CA ALA A 20 9.10 -29.29 -7.14
C ALA A 20 9.92 -28.13 -6.49
N LEU A 21 10.67 -27.40 -7.28
CA LEU A 21 11.46 -26.20 -6.96
C LEU A 21 11.07 -24.99 -7.83
N GLY A 22 9.92 -25.05 -8.52
CA GLY A 22 9.45 -23.99 -9.39
C GLY A 22 8.73 -22.87 -8.65
N PRO A 23 8.55 -21.71 -9.31
CA PRO A 23 7.75 -20.61 -8.76
C PRO A 23 6.31 -21.06 -8.53
N LYS A 24 5.80 -20.85 -7.33
CA LYS A 24 4.38 -21.04 -7.03
C LYS A 24 3.65 -19.76 -7.41
N LEU A 25 2.68 -19.89 -8.30
CA LEU A 25 1.80 -18.81 -8.67
C LEU A 25 0.55 -18.83 -7.82
N GLY A 26 0.04 -17.66 -7.48
CA GLY A 26 -1.15 -17.54 -6.67
C GLY A 26 -1.82 -16.19 -6.82
N LEU A 27 -2.86 -16.03 -6.01
CA LEU A 27 -3.57 -14.77 -5.82
C LEU A 27 -3.42 -14.35 -4.37
N THR A 28 -3.31 -13.06 -4.15
CA THR A 28 -3.33 -12.45 -2.82
C THR A 28 -4.37 -11.34 -2.77
N GLY A 29 -4.98 -11.17 -1.63
CA GLY A 29 -5.90 -10.07 -1.38
C GLY A 29 -6.06 -9.84 0.12
N GLY A 30 -6.62 -8.69 0.46
CA GLY A 30 -6.80 -8.36 1.87
C GLY A 30 -7.33 -6.97 2.12
N TYR A 31 -7.33 -6.62 3.41
CA TYR A 31 -7.71 -5.32 3.90
C TYR A 31 -6.49 -4.58 4.44
N ASN A 32 -6.52 -3.27 4.32
CA ASN A 32 -5.49 -2.41 4.89
C ASN A 32 -6.11 -1.29 5.72
N LEU A 33 -5.39 -0.92 6.78
CA LEU A 33 -5.65 0.24 7.62
C LEU A 33 -4.42 1.14 7.52
N SER A 34 -4.63 2.37 7.09
CA SER A 34 -3.55 3.34 6.87
C SER A 34 -3.65 4.48 7.86
N TRP A 35 -2.49 4.93 8.37
CA TRP A 35 -2.38 6.09 9.24
C TRP A 35 -1.42 7.09 8.62
N THR A 36 -1.87 8.33 8.58
CA THR A 36 -1.07 9.45 8.09
C THR A 36 -0.33 10.10 9.25
N LYS A 37 1.00 10.21 9.14
CA LYS A 37 1.81 11.05 10.04
C LYS A 37 2.24 12.29 9.28
N VAL A 38 1.82 13.45 9.75
CA VAL A 38 2.26 14.76 9.26
C VAL A 38 3.41 15.22 10.13
N ASN A 39 4.55 15.53 9.53
CA ASN A 39 5.80 15.79 10.24
C ASN A 39 6.00 17.29 10.54
N SER A 40 4.99 17.96 11.11
CA SER A 40 5.06 19.37 11.49
C SER A 40 4.33 19.66 12.79
N ALA A 41 5.04 20.24 13.75
CA ALA A 41 4.45 20.69 15.01
C ALA A 41 3.38 21.79 14.81
N ALA A 42 3.52 22.63 13.81
CA ALA A 42 2.56 23.70 13.49
C ALA A 42 1.25 23.20 12.86
N PHE A 43 1.23 21.98 12.31
CA PHE A 43 0.08 21.39 11.65
C PHE A 43 -0.60 20.28 12.46
N SER A 44 0.10 19.69 13.42
CA SER A 44 -0.44 18.61 14.27
C SER A 44 -1.60 19.09 15.12
N ASP A 45 -1.64 20.37 15.48
CA ASP A 45 -2.71 20.98 16.28
C ASP A 45 -3.95 21.37 15.44
N LEU A 46 -3.80 21.44 14.11
CA LEU A 46 -4.87 21.83 13.18
C LEU A 46 -5.48 20.66 12.40
N VAL A 47 -4.72 19.59 12.21
CA VAL A 47 -5.15 18.43 11.42
C VAL A 47 -4.75 17.15 12.11
N SER A 48 -5.71 16.45 12.69
CA SER A 48 -5.49 15.09 13.18
C SER A 48 -5.31 14.16 11.99
N GLY A 49 -4.19 13.43 11.96
CA GLY A 49 -3.93 12.42 10.93
C GLY A 49 -5.03 11.36 10.94
N GLY A 50 -5.87 11.33 9.91
CA GLY A 50 -6.96 10.38 9.79
C GLY A 50 -6.47 8.96 9.49
N SER A 51 -7.24 7.97 9.93
CA SER A 51 -7.07 6.58 9.54
C SER A 51 -8.01 6.26 8.39
N GLY A 52 -7.53 5.53 7.38
CA GLY A 52 -8.35 5.09 6.26
C GLY A 52 -8.30 3.59 6.08
N ALA A 53 -9.45 2.96 5.86
CA ALA A 53 -9.55 1.56 5.49
C ALA A 53 -9.51 1.40 3.98
N GLY A 54 -8.97 0.28 3.50
CA GLY A 54 -8.91 -0.06 2.09
C GLY A 54 -8.82 -1.55 1.86
N TRP A 55 -8.65 -1.93 0.59
CA TRP A 55 -8.49 -3.32 0.18
C TRP A 55 -7.50 -3.43 -0.97
N PHE A 56 -6.95 -4.61 -1.15
CA PHE A 56 -6.05 -4.91 -2.25
C PHE A 56 -6.28 -6.31 -2.79
N ILE A 57 -5.93 -6.52 -4.05
CA ILE A 57 -5.98 -7.82 -4.72
C ILE A 57 -4.99 -7.85 -5.88
N GLY A 58 -4.39 -9.01 -6.14
CA GLY A 58 -3.53 -9.21 -7.30
C GLY A 58 -2.82 -10.56 -7.36
N PRO A 59 -2.15 -10.85 -8.49
CA PRO A 59 -1.31 -12.03 -8.62
C PRO A 59 -0.09 -11.95 -7.71
N LYS A 60 0.32 -13.13 -7.22
CA LYS A 60 1.47 -13.32 -6.34
C LYS A 60 2.33 -14.47 -6.85
N VAL A 61 3.63 -14.37 -6.66
CA VAL A 61 4.60 -15.44 -6.94
C VAL A 61 5.42 -15.69 -5.68
N ASP A 62 5.68 -16.95 -5.39
CA ASP A 62 6.55 -17.40 -4.30
C ASP A 62 7.60 -18.32 -4.88
N LEU A 63 8.86 -17.98 -4.70
CA LEU A 63 10.02 -18.74 -5.14
C LEU A 63 10.61 -19.45 -3.92
N ASP A 64 10.51 -20.77 -3.88
CA ASP A 64 11.18 -21.60 -2.89
C ASP A 64 12.70 -21.56 -3.16
N LEU A 65 13.49 -21.08 -2.23
CA LEU A 65 14.95 -21.07 -2.32
C LEU A 65 15.51 -22.29 -1.57
N ILE A 66 16.27 -22.06 -0.53
CA ILE A 66 16.91 -23.12 0.28
C ILE A 66 16.58 -22.93 1.76
N LEU A 67 16.53 -24.03 2.51
CA LEU A 67 16.41 -24.03 3.98
C LEU A 67 15.21 -23.22 4.53
N GLY A 68 14.08 -23.24 3.83
CA GLY A 68 12.88 -22.49 4.25
C GLY A 68 12.91 -21.01 3.91
N LEU A 69 13.94 -20.55 3.19
CA LEU A 69 13.99 -19.20 2.65
C LEU A 69 13.22 -19.16 1.34
N HIS A 70 12.40 -18.15 1.16
CA HIS A 70 11.60 -17.86 -0.02
C HIS A 70 11.80 -16.41 -0.46
N LEU A 71 11.62 -16.17 -1.74
CA LEU A 71 11.45 -14.83 -2.29
C LEU A 71 10.02 -14.72 -2.79
N ASP A 72 9.25 -13.82 -2.20
CA ASP A 72 7.88 -13.59 -2.65
C ASP A 72 7.71 -12.20 -3.26
N GLY A 73 6.89 -12.14 -4.30
CA GLY A 73 6.56 -10.91 -4.97
C GLY A 73 5.09 -10.91 -5.40
N ALA A 74 4.52 -9.72 -5.54
CA ALA A 74 3.17 -9.58 -6.05
C ALA A 74 3.02 -8.32 -6.90
N LEU A 75 1.95 -8.28 -7.69
CA LEU A 75 1.50 -7.09 -8.40
C LEU A 75 0.06 -6.85 -7.96
N VAL A 76 -0.16 -5.93 -7.04
CA VAL A 76 -1.48 -5.74 -6.43
C VAL A 76 -2.08 -4.39 -6.76
N TYR A 77 -3.34 -4.42 -7.17
CA TYR A 77 -4.19 -3.23 -7.18
C TYR A 77 -4.62 -2.94 -5.76
N ASN A 78 -4.36 -1.74 -5.30
CA ASN A 78 -4.64 -1.31 -3.94
C ASN A 78 -5.53 -0.09 -3.96
N GLN A 79 -6.62 -0.12 -3.19
CA GLN A 79 -7.51 1.00 -2.98
C GLN A 79 -7.52 1.36 -1.51
N ARG A 80 -7.27 2.64 -1.20
CA ARG A 80 -7.20 3.16 0.18
C ARG A 80 -8.10 4.38 0.31
N LYS A 81 -8.72 4.53 1.48
CA LYS A 81 -9.35 5.78 1.87
C LYS A 81 -8.34 6.64 2.59
N PHE A 82 -8.39 7.91 2.32
CA PHE A 82 -7.69 8.95 3.06
C PHE A 82 -8.75 9.81 3.73
N SER A 83 -8.76 9.80 5.04
CA SER A 83 -9.67 10.60 5.85
C SER A 83 -8.88 11.69 6.56
N VAL A 84 -9.37 12.90 6.55
CA VAL A 84 -8.82 14.03 7.28
C VAL A 84 -9.94 14.62 8.11
N SER A 85 -9.72 14.73 9.41
CA SER A 85 -10.67 15.32 10.36
C SER A 85 -10.11 16.63 10.90
N GLN A 86 -10.96 17.64 11.03
CA GLN A 86 -10.65 18.88 11.72
C GLN A 86 -11.74 19.15 12.75
N GLU A 87 -11.34 19.57 13.94
CA GLU A 87 -12.30 19.89 15.03
C GLU A 87 -13.32 20.95 14.56
N GLY A 88 -14.62 20.61 14.67
CA GLY A 88 -15.73 21.47 14.25
C GLY A 88 -16.09 21.47 12.77
N LYS A 89 -15.44 20.63 11.93
CA LYS A 89 -15.75 20.48 10.50
C LYS A 89 -16.05 19.02 10.14
N ALA A 90 -16.81 18.82 9.05
CA ALA A 90 -17.10 17.48 8.53
C ALA A 90 -15.84 16.79 8.02
N ASP A 91 -15.72 15.48 8.29
CA ASP A 91 -14.63 14.65 7.80
C ASP A 91 -14.58 14.68 6.26
N TYR A 92 -13.36 14.80 5.74
CA TYR A 92 -13.13 14.73 4.30
C TYR A 92 -12.53 13.38 3.94
N ASP A 93 -13.31 12.58 3.21
CA ASP A 93 -12.91 11.25 2.75
C ASP A 93 -12.58 11.27 1.27
N LYS A 94 -11.41 10.79 0.90
CA LYS A 94 -11.03 10.56 -0.50
C LYS A 94 -10.44 9.19 -0.71
N THR A 95 -11.00 8.47 -1.68
CA THR A 95 -10.46 7.19 -2.10
C THR A 95 -9.40 7.39 -3.18
N TYR A 96 -8.29 6.68 -3.05
CA TYR A 96 -7.22 6.67 -4.04
C TYR A 96 -6.77 5.25 -4.33
N SER A 97 -6.26 5.04 -5.55
CA SER A 97 -5.77 3.76 -6.00
C SER A 97 -4.27 3.81 -6.30
N SER A 98 -3.61 2.67 -6.15
CA SER A 98 -2.22 2.46 -6.54
C SER A 98 -2.02 1.06 -7.10
N LEU A 99 -0.98 0.90 -7.89
CA LEU A 99 -0.42 -0.38 -8.27
C LEU A 99 0.82 -0.60 -7.41
N ASP A 100 0.77 -1.60 -6.54
CA ASP A 100 1.83 -1.87 -5.58
C ASP A 100 2.58 -3.13 -5.98
N ILE A 101 3.92 -3.07 -5.89
CA ILE A 101 4.84 -4.18 -6.17
C ILE A 101 5.65 -4.45 -4.90
N PRO A 102 5.15 -5.28 -3.98
CA PRO A 102 5.94 -5.80 -2.86
C PRO A 102 6.92 -6.87 -3.36
N VAL A 103 8.14 -6.85 -2.81
CA VAL A 103 9.16 -7.88 -3.00
C VAL A 103 9.74 -8.21 -1.63
N ASN A 104 9.49 -9.42 -1.13
CA ASN A 104 9.85 -9.78 0.23
C ASN A 104 10.74 -11.02 0.28
N ALA A 105 11.77 -10.99 1.09
CA ALA A 105 12.40 -12.18 1.61
C ALA A 105 11.49 -12.75 2.70
N LYS A 106 11.16 -14.05 2.60
CA LYS A 106 10.26 -14.74 3.52
C LYS A 106 10.97 -15.97 4.05
N TYR A 107 10.94 -16.17 5.35
CA TYR A 107 11.41 -17.41 5.98
C TYR A 107 10.21 -18.19 6.51
N ARG A 108 10.09 -19.44 6.04
CA ARG A 108 9.00 -20.35 6.42
C ARG A 108 9.55 -21.49 7.26
N PHE A 109 8.90 -21.75 8.37
CA PHE A 109 9.15 -22.87 9.24
C PHE A 109 7.88 -23.71 9.37
N THR A 110 7.98 -25.03 9.16
CA THR A 110 6.81 -25.92 9.18
C THR A 110 6.85 -26.84 10.38
N ILE A 111 5.79 -26.85 11.19
CA ILE A 111 5.62 -27.70 12.35
C ILE A 111 4.30 -28.47 12.15
N SER A 112 4.37 -29.82 12.16
CA SER A 112 3.15 -30.68 12.10
C SER A 112 2.19 -30.33 10.97
N GLY A 113 2.71 -29.93 9.81
CA GLY A 113 1.89 -29.61 8.62
C GLY A 113 1.35 -28.17 8.56
N ILE A 114 1.58 -27.38 9.59
CA ILE A 114 1.28 -25.95 9.59
C ILE A 114 2.61 -25.18 9.41
N GLY A 115 2.66 -24.33 8.38
CA GLY A 115 3.78 -23.41 8.19
C GLY A 115 3.55 -22.13 8.98
N VAL A 116 4.61 -21.60 9.58
CA VAL A 116 4.64 -20.24 10.12
C VAL A 116 5.70 -19.48 9.34
N TYR A 117 5.46 -18.24 8.98
CA TYR A 117 6.43 -17.44 8.26
C TYR A 117 6.59 -16.03 8.83
N ALA A 118 7.77 -15.49 8.60
CA ALA A 118 8.07 -14.09 8.73
C ALA A 118 8.59 -13.57 7.39
N SER A 119 8.29 -12.34 7.04
CA SER A 119 8.71 -11.72 5.78
C SER A 119 9.11 -10.28 5.96
N THR A 120 10.03 -9.82 5.12
CA THR A 120 10.45 -8.42 5.09
C THR A 120 10.95 -8.04 3.71
N GLY A 121 10.76 -6.79 3.30
CA GLY A 121 11.25 -6.31 2.02
C GLY A 121 10.65 -4.99 1.57
N PRO A 122 11.15 -4.43 0.47
CA PRO A 122 10.64 -3.20 -0.10
C PRO A 122 9.30 -3.41 -0.83
N GLN A 123 8.50 -2.35 -0.85
CA GLN A 123 7.31 -2.23 -1.70
C GLN A 123 7.37 -0.92 -2.46
N PHE A 124 7.10 -0.98 -3.73
CA PHE A 124 7.01 0.15 -4.64
C PHE A 124 5.56 0.38 -5.01
N SER A 125 5.05 1.59 -4.74
CA SER A 125 3.64 1.95 -4.96
C SER A 125 3.55 3.03 -6.02
N PHE A 126 2.93 2.72 -7.14
CA PHE A 126 2.68 3.64 -8.25
C PHE A 126 1.28 4.20 -8.13
N SER A 127 1.18 5.52 -7.98
CA SER A 127 -0.11 6.22 -7.84
C SER A 127 -0.92 6.15 -9.12
N MET A 128 -2.19 5.76 -9.03
CA MET A 128 -3.14 5.73 -10.13
C MET A 128 -4.20 6.81 -9.94
N GLY A 129 -4.50 7.57 -11.00
CA GLY A 129 -5.51 8.61 -10.99
C GLY A 129 -4.99 10.01 -10.58
N SER A 130 -5.89 10.87 -10.10
CA SER A 130 -5.57 12.27 -9.74
C SER A 130 -4.59 12.35 -8.59
N LYS A 131 -3.51 13.10 -8.80
CA LYS A 131 -2.44 13.32 -7.81
C LYS A 131 -2.77 14.42 -6.82
N ASN A 132 -3.64 15.34 -7.21
CA ASN A 132 -3.99 16.50 -6.42
C ASN A 132 -5.23 16.18 -5.58
N ILE A 133 -5.10 16.33 -4.29
CA ILE A 133 -6.17 16.25 -3.32
C ILE A 133 -6.36 17.69 -2.81
N SER A 134 -7.29 18.43 -3.41
CA SER A 134 -7.69 19.74 -2.91
C SER A 134 -8.88 19.56 -1.97
N VAL A 135 -8.74 20.04 -0.75
CA VAL A 135 -9.84 20.09 0.23
C VAL A 135 -10.50 21.45 0.09
N SER A 136 -11.32 21.60 -0.94
CA SER A 136 -11.93 22.88 -1.33
C SER A 136 -12.93 23.45 -0.31
N ASN A 137 -13.35 22.66 0.68
CA ASN A 137 -14.31 23.07 1.71
C ASN A 137 -13.65 23.53 3.02
N TRP A 138 -12.32 23.54 3.10
CA TRP A 138 -11.59 23.96 4.29
C TRP A 138 -10.79 25.23 3.99
N GLU A 139 -11.34 26.36 4.38
CA GLU A 139 -10.57 27.61 4.50
C GLU A 139 -9.88 27.61 5.86
N ILE A 140 -8.54 27.63 5.87
CA ILE A 140 -7.77 27.63 7.11
C ILE A 140 -7.69 29.06 7.59
N GLN A 141 -7.20 30.00 7.16
CA GLN A 141 -7.20 31.43 7.48
C GLN A 141 -6.91 32.21 6.19
N ASP A 142 -7.53 33.35 5.99
CA ASP A 142 -7.31 34.22 4.83
C ASP A 142 -7.54 33.57 3.44
N GLY A 143 -8.50 32.63 3.29
CA GLY A 143 -8.85 32.01 2.02
C GLY A 143 -7.84 30.99 1.51
N GLU A 144 -7.00 30.44 2.39
CA GLU A 144 -6.04 29.40 2.04
C GLU A 144 -6.69 28.00 2.09
N THR A 145 -6.53 27.21 1.02
CA THR A 145 -7.00 25.81 0.97
C THR A 145 -5.81 24.86 0.92
N PRO A 146 -5.78 23.82 1.77
CA PRO A 146 -4.70 22.84 1.74
C PRO A 146 -4.77 21.98 0.46
N LEU A 147 -3.64 21.82 -0.21
CA LEU A 147 -3.46 20.97 -1.37
C LEU A 147 -2.47 19.87 -1.03
N PHE A 148 -2.92 18.62 -1.04
CA PHE A 148 -2.07 17.46 -0.87
C PHE A 148 -1.71 16.88 -2.24
N LYS A 149 -0.43 16.85 -2.58
CA LYS A 149 0.07 16.29 -3.84
C LYS A 149 0.75 14.95 -3.57
N ARG A 150 0.20 13.87 -4.09
CA ARG A 150 0.79 12.54 -3.98
C ARG A 150 2.03 12.41 -4.85
N SER A 151 3.03 11.71 -4.35
CA SER A 151 4.17 11.27 -5.17
C SER A 151 3.70 10.24 -6.22
N ASN A 152 4.34 10.24 -7.39
CA ASN A 152 4.09 9.24 -8.43
C ASN A 152 4.49 7.85 -7.97
N LEU A 153 5.62 7.78 -7.29
CA LEU A 153 6.21 6.58 -6.72
C LEU A 153 6.46 6.83 -5.25
N SER A 154 5.94 5.96 -4.42
CA SER A 154 6.28 5.92 -3.00
C SER A 154 6.87 4.56 -2.65
N THR A 155 7.81 4.55 -1.72
CA THR A 155 8.49 3.34 -1.27
C THR A 155 8.20 3.13 0.22
N THR A 156 7.80 1.89 0.54
CA THR A 156 7.64 1.45 1.93
C THR A 156 8.51 0.22 2.17
N TRP A 157 8.78 -0.05 3.43
CA TRP A 157 9.41 -1.29 3.85
C TRP A 157 8.39 -2.15 4.60
N ASN A 158 8.23 -3.38 4.15
CA ASN A 158 7.24 -4.31 4.67
C ASN A 158 7.85 -5.21 5.75
N PHE A 159 7.08 -5.44 6.79
CA PHE A 159 7.28 -6.49 7.77
C PHE A 159 6.01 -7.32 7.82
N GLY A 160 6.12 -8.64 7.74
CA GLY A 160 4.98 -9.53 7.73
C GLY A 160 5.23 -10.78 8.54
N ALA A 161 4.16 -11.37 9.05
CA ALA A 161 4.15 -12.68 9.66
C ALA A 161 2.80 -13.36 9.40
N GLY A 162 2.80 -14.69 9.37
CA GLY A 162 1.56 -15.41 9.12
C GLY A 162 1.72 -16.92 9.21
N VAL A 163 0.66 -17.58 8.81
CA VAL A 163 0.55 -19.04 8.79
C VAL A 163 0.23 -19.55 7.38
N VAL A 164 0.76 -20.73 7.08
CA VAL A 164 0.49 -21.47 5.84
C VAL A 164 -0.31 -22.70 6.20
N LEU A 165 -1.52 -22.77 5.68
CA LEU A 165 -2.46 -23.87 5.89
C LEU A 165 -2.58 -24.70 4.62
N ALA A 166 -2.67 -26.01 4.77
CA ALA A 166 -2.87 -26.95 3.66
C ALA A 166 -1.87 -26.74 2.49
N LYS A 167 -0.65 -26.26 2.76
CA LYS A 167 0.46 -25.99 1.82
C LYS A 167 0.21 -24.84 0.83
N ASN A 168 -1.03 -24.53 0.51
CA ASN A 168 -1.38 -23.61 -0.56
C ASN A 168 -2.07 -22.32 -0.08
N PHE A 169 -2.53 -22.28 1.16
CA PHE A 169 -3.26 -21.14 1.70
C PHE A 169 -2.45 -20.43 2.77
N GLU A 170 -2.22 -19.13 2.58
CA GLU A 170 -1.53 -18.28 3.54
C GLU A 170 -2.50 -17.25 4.14
N LEU A 171 -2.43 -17.09 5.46
CA LEU A 171 -3.02 -15.97 6.19
C LEU A 171 -1.89 -15.18 6.85
N GLY A 172 -1.91 -13.87 6.70
CA GLY A 172 -0.83 -13.03 7.21
C GLY A 172 -1.28 -11.67 7.68
N LEU A 173 -0.47 -11.14 8.56
CA LEU A 173 -0.48 -9.76 9.03
C LEU A 173 0.76 -9.07 8.51
N GLY A 174 0.62 -7.83 8.07
CA GLY A 174 1.73 -7.04 7.57
C GLY A 174 1.70 -5.62 8.11
N TYR A 175 2.87 -5.01 8.19
CA TYR A 175 3.05 -3.62 8.54
C TYR A 175 4.03 -2.97 7.55
N ASN A 176 3.56 -1.90 6.89
CA ASN A 176 4.35 -1.18 5.91
C ASN A 176 4.75 0.17 6.50
N VAL A 177 6.06 0.39 6.58
CA VAL A 177 6.66 1.63 7.07
C VAL A 177 7.09 2.48 5.87
N ALA A 178 6.67 3.73 5.81
CA ALA A 178 7.12 4.64 4.78
C ALA A 178 8.61 4.95 4.93
N VAL A 179 9.41 4.57 3.93
CA VAL A 179 10.87 4.82 3.89
C VAL A 179 11.17 6.19 3.27
N GLY A 180 10.28 6.66 2.36
CA GLY A 180 10.39 7.94 1.68
C GLY A 180 9.15 8.82 1.89
N LYS A 181 9.12 9.92 1.16
CA LYS A 181 7.96 10.81 1.11
C LYS A 181 6.80 10.11 0.41
N SER A 182 5.63 10.09 1.04
CA SER A 182 4.40 9.60 0.41
C SER A 182 3.74 10.69 -0.44
N GLY A 183 4.02 11.94 -0.15
CA GLY A 183 3.58 13.11 -0.89
C GLY A 183 4.04 14.41 -0.23
N GLU A 184 3.68 15.51 -0.86
CA GLU A 184 3.99 16.88 -0.44
C GLU A 184 2.69 17.63 -0.17
N THR A 185 2.71 18.52 0.80
CA THR A 185 1.57 19.39 1.14
C THR A 185 1.88 20.81 0.68
N PHE A 186 0.91 21.47 0.07
CA PHE A 186 1.01 22.87 -0.38
C PHE A 186 -0.17 23.68 0.19
N LEU A 187 0.05 24.94 0.47
CA LEU A 187 -1.02 25.92 0.70
C LEU A 187 -1.30 26.67 -0.60
N ASN A 188 -2.56 26.65 -1.04
CA ASN A 188 -2.99 27.41 -2.20
C ASN A 188 -3.80 28.62 -1.72
N LYS A 189 -3.30 29.82 -1.98
CA LYS A 189 -3.96 31.07 -1.66
C LYS A 189 -4.83 31.50 -2.84
N VAL A 190 -6.14 31.61 -2.64
CA VAL A 190 -7.07 32.00 -3.69
C VAL A 190 -6.79 33.44 -4.10
N GLY A 191 -6.38 33.65 -5.35
CA GLY A 191 -6.29 34.97 -6.00
C GLY A 191 -4.93 35.64 -6.03
N VAL A 192 -3.87 35.04 -5.52
CA VAL A 192 -2.49 35.57 -5.64
C VAL A 192 -1.59 34.45 -6.13
N ALA A 193 -0.86 34.68 -7.22
CA ALA A 193 0.23 33.82 -7.66
C ALA A 193 1.43 34.00 -6.68
N VAL A 194 1.27 33.53 -5.45
CA VAL A 194 2.33 33.49 -4.45
C VAL A 194 2.99 32.13 -4.56
N GLY A 195 4.31 32.14 -4.60
CA GLY A 195 5.13 30.95 -4.74
C GLY A 195 4.71 29.83 -3.78
N GLU A 196 4.67 28.62 -4.30
CA GLU A 196 4.33 27.39 -3.58
C GLU A 196 5.18 27.31 -2.29
N THR A 197 4.59 27.61 -1.14
CA THR A 197 5.24 27.36 0.14
C THR A 197 5.09 25.86 0.40
N SER A 198 6.15 25.11 0.18
CA SER A 198 6.17 23.67 0.46
C SER A 198 6.06 23.46 1.96
N LEU A 199 4.97 22.81 2.36
CA LEU A 199 4.76 22.35 3.72
C LEU A 199 5.46 20.99 3.93
N PRO A 200 5.60 20.55 5.19
CA PRO A 200 6.29 19.31 5.48
C PRO A 200 5.65 18.09 4.79
N ASP A 201 6.52 17.17 4.43
CA ASP A 201 6.15 15.89 3.82
C ASP A 201 5.28 15.04 4.75
N TYR A 202 4.33 14.33 4.19
CA TYR A 202 3.57 13.34 4.95
C TYR A 202 4.05 11.91 4.65
N ARG A 203 3.95 11.04 5.67
CA ARG A 203 4.28 9.62 5.59
C ARG A 203 3.04 8.79 5.90
N LEU A 204 2.82 7.75 5.10
CA LEU A 204 1.69 6.85 5.25
C LEU A 204 2.17 5.47 5.67
N ASN A 205 1.89 5.08 6.90
CA ASN A 205 2.10 3.71 7.37
C ASN A 205 0.81 2.91 7.23
N THR A 206 0.93 1.61 7.00
CA THR A 206 -0.23 0.76 6.71
C THR A 206 -0.10 -0.58 7.42
N PHE A 207 -1.15 -1.00 8.09
CA PHE A 207 -1.33 -2.36 8.59
C PHE A 207 -2.18 -3.15 7.61
N ASN A 208 -1.80 -4.40 7.32
CA ASN A 208 -2.47 -5.26 6.35
C ASN A 208 -2.90 -6.57 7.00
N LEU A 209 -4.12 -7.00 6.70
CA LEU A 209 -4.58 -8.38 6.87
C LEU A 209 -4.69 -8.99 5.48
N GLN A 210 -3.96 -10.06 5.21
CA GLN A 210 -3.90 -10.67 3.89
C GLN A 210 -4.23 -12.16 3.91
N ALA A 211 -4.82 -12.62 2.81
CA ALA A 211 -4.97 -14.03 2.47
C ALA A 211 -4.37 -14.25 1.08
N SER A 212 -3.69 -15.39 0.90
CA SER A 212 -3.13 -15.78 -0.40
C SER A 212 -3.43 -17.26 -0.66
N TYR A 213 -3.67 -17.57 -1.93
CA TYR A 213 -3.85 -18.95 -2.38
C TYR A 213 -2.90 -19.21 -3.54
N TYR A 214 -2.17 -20.33 -3.48
CA TYR A 214 -1.25 -20.79 -4.52
C TYR A 214 -1.83 -22.01 -5.26
N PHE A 215 -1.62 -22.03 -6.56
CA PHE A 215 -2.09 -23.10 -7.46
C PHE A 215 -1.13 -24.26 -7.56
#